data_3c4d144477d884b63d47484ebf7a0faa
#
_entry.id   3c4d144477d884b63d47484ebf7a0faa
#
_cell.length_a   1.000
_cell.length_b   1.000
_cell.length_c   1.000
_cell.angle_alpha   90.00
_cell.angle_beta   90.00
_cell.angle_gamma   90.00
#
_symmetry.space_group_name_H-M   'P 1'
#
loop_
_entity.id
_entity.type
_entity.pdbx_description
1 polymer ?
#
loop_
_entity_poly.entity_id
_entity_poly.type
_entity_poly.pdbx_seq_one_letter_code
_entity_poly.pdbx_strand_id
1 'polypeptide(L)'
;MSSNKILLDANFLIRALEDSSSEEYKQLIDYLESDDFVIYITPLIYYEVLRGVDWDNINNHTKFKGTLALISNLNIDKSIADKATELVRFEKKYRASRVEQSKKIDKHNFDIMHFSTAKVHGLKIASNDADIQAWEKLHTELIASQAN
;
A
#
# COMPACT_ATOMS: atom_id res chain seq x y z
N MET A 1 22.25 8.48 7.81
CA MET A 1 21.49 8.85 6.97
C MET A 1 20.34 8.04 6.77
N SER A 2 19.21 8.46 6.96
CA SER A 2 18.05 7.67 6.73
C SER A 2 17.80 7.65 5.25
N SER A 3 17.83 6.51 4.66
CA SER A 3 17.37 6.38 3.30
C SER A 3 15.86 6.57 3.29
N ASN A 4 15.34 7.12 2.24
CA ASN A 4 13.91 7.25 2.07
C ASN A 4 13.34 5.90 1.64
N LYS A 5 12.71 5.20 2.55
CA LYS A 5 12.10 3.90 2.30
C LYS A 5 10.63 4.11 2.02
N ILE A 6 10.17 3.60 0.89
CA ILE A 6 8.81 3.87 0.40
C ILE A 6 8.13 2.58 0.02
N LEU A 7 6.90 2.40 0.51
CA LEU A 7 6.03 1.32 0.07
C LEU A 7 5.14 1.87 -1.05
N LEU A 8 5.14 1.20 -2.18
CA LEU A 8 4.33 1.63 -3.33
C LEU A 8 2.97 0.94 -3.26
N ASP A 9 1.92 1.75 -3.17
CA ASP A 9 0.55 1.25 -3.13
C ASP A 9 0.13 0.70 -4.49
N ALA A 10 -0.80 -0.26 -4.50
CA ALA A 10 -1.26 -0.89 -5.73
C ALA A 10 -1.86 0.12 -6.70
N ASN A 11 -2.66 1.07 -6.21
CA ASN A 11 -3.27 2.08 -7.09
C ASN A 11 -2.23 2.96 -7.77
N PHE A 12 -1.18 3.33 -7.05
CA PHE A 12 -0.06 4.08 -7.62
C PHE A 12 0.58 3.28 -8.77
N LEU A 13 0.86 2.01 -8.50
CA LEU A 13 1.50 1.14 -9.50
C LEU A 13 0.62 0.88 -10.70
N ILE A 14 -0.67 0.65 -10.49
CA ILE A 14 -1.60 0.42 -11.59
C ILE A 14 -1.62 1.63 -12.52
N ARG A 15 -1.73 2.84 -11.96
CA ARG A 15 -1.74 4.05 -12.77
C ARG A 15 -0.42 4.23 -13.51
N ALA A 16 0.70 3.98 -12.85
CA ALA A 16 2.01 4.11 -13.47
C ALA A 16 2.17 3.13 -14.63
N LEU A 17 1.75 1.87 -14.43
CA LEU A 17 1.96 0.84 -15.43
C LEU A 17 0.98 0.92 -16.61
N GLU A 18 -0.21 1.46 -16.36
CA GLU A 18 -1.22 1.58 -17.40
C GLU A 18 -1.02 2.79 -18.31
N ASP A 19 -0.35 3.82 -17.82
CA ASP A 19 -0.21 5.07 -18.57
C ASP A 19 1.19 5.65 -18.39
N SER A 20 2.03 5.46 -19.38
CA SER A 20 3.41 5.95 -19.34
C SER A 20 3.52 7.47 -19.37
N SER A 21 2.42 8.19 -19.61
CA SER A 21 2.42 9.65 -19.55
C SER A 21 1.95 10.17 -18.19
N SER A 22 1.57 9.28 -17.27
CA SER A 22 1.07 9.69 -15.97
C SER A 22 2.17 10.24 -15.07
N GLU A 23 1.78 11.05 -14.10
CA GLU A 23 2.71 11.52 -13.07
C GLU A 23 3.24 10.35 -12.25
N GLU A 24 2.40 9.36 -12.01
CA GLU A 24 2.79 8.15 -11.28
C GLU A 24 3.91 7.41 -12.01
N TYR A 25 3.84 7.32 -13.34
CA TYR A 25 4.90 6.67 -14.11
C TYR A 25 6.22 7.43 -13.98
N LYS A 26 6.17 8.75 -14.10
CA LYS A 26 7.37 9.59 -13.96
C LYS A 26 7.99 9.42 -12.59
N GLN A 27 7.16 9.40 -11.56
CA GLN A 27 7.64 9.23 -10.20
C GLN A 27 8.21 7.82 -9.97
N LEU A 28 7.61 6.80 -10.57
CA LEU A 28 8.13 5.44 -10.48
C LEU A 28 9.52 5.35 -11.11
N ILE A 29 9.69 5.94 -12.28
CA ILE A 29 11.01 5.96 -12.95
C ILE A 29 12.04 6.68 -12.08
N ASP A 30 11.67 7.81 -11.49
CA ASP A 30 12.56 8.54 -10.59
C ASP A 30 12.98 7.67 -9.41
N TYR A 31 12.06 6.95 -8.81
CA TYR A 31 12.37 6.04 -7.70
C TYR A 31 13.31 4.92 -8.13
N LEU A 32 13.08 4.35 -9.32
CA LEU A 32 13.90 3.24 -9.81
C LEU A 32 15.31 3.67 -10.19
N GLU A 33 15.46 4.92 -10.64
CA GLU A 33 16.76 5.42 -11.09
C GLU A 33 17.56 6.12 -10.01
N SER A 34 16.95 6.49 -8.91
CA SER A 34 17.61 7.26 -7.87
C SER A 34 18.20 6.34 -6.79
N ASP A 35 19.41 6.64 -6.38
CA ASP A 35 20.02 5.95 -5.26
C ASP A 35 19.53 6.48 -3.90
N ASP A 36 18.72 7.54 -3.92
CA ASP A 36 18.25 8.15 -2.68
C ASP A 36 17.01 7.44 -2.11
N PHE A 37 16.39 6.55 -2.89
CA PHE A 37 15.16 5.90 -2.48
C PHE A 37 15.31 4.39 -2.50
N VAL A 38 14.68 3.72 -1.54
CA VAL A 38 14.53 2.26 -1.56
C VAL A 38 13.03 2.00 -1.61
N ILE A 39 12.57 1.34 -2.66
CA ILE A 39 11.14 1.09 -2.84
C ILE A 39 10.81 -0.36 -2.60
N TYR A 40 9.63 -0.58 -2.07
CA TYR A 40 9.16 -1.91 -1.67
C TYR A 40 7.73 -2.13 -2.09
N ILE A 41 7.40 -3.40 -2.33
CA ILE A 41 6.02 -3.86 -2.42
C ILE A 41 5.89 -5.10 -1.56
N THR A 42 4.67 -5.57 -1.37
CA THR A 42 4.41 -6.85 -0.71
C THR A 42 3.81 -7.82 -1.72
N PRO A 43 3.79 -9.12 -1.43
CA PRO A 43 3.08 -10.08 -2.29
C PRO A 43 1.60 -9.72 -2.49
N LEU A 44 0.98 -9.06 -1.51
CA LEU A 44 -0.41 -8.66 -1.63
C LEU A 44 -0.57 -7.52 -2.63
N ILE A 45 0.34 -6.54 -2.63
CA ILE A 45 0.35 -5.47 -3.62
C ILE A 45 0.59 -6.06 -5.01
N TYR A 46 1.53 -6.98 -5.12
CA TYR A 46 1.81 -7.68 -6.36
C TYR A 46 0.54 -8.36 -6.90
N TYR A 47 -0.17 -9.06 -6.04
CA TYR A 47 -1.44 -9.68 -6.40
C TYR A 47 -2.46 -8.65 -6.88
N GLU A 48 -2.62 -7.55 -6.14
CA GLU A 48 -3.60 -6.53 -6.51
C GLU A 48 -3.33 -5.92 -7.89
N VAL A 49 -2.06 -5.67 -8.20
CA VAL A 49 -1.68 -5.10 -9.49
C VAL A 49 -1.98 -6.08 -10.62
N LEU A 50 -1.57 -7.33 -10.45
CA LEU A 50 -1.66 -8.30 -11.54
C LEU A 50 -3.06 -8.85 -11.74
N ARG A 51 -3.88 -8.90 -10.69
CA ARG A 51 -5.24 -9.42 -10.82
C ARG A 51 -6.11 -8.58 -11.75
N GLY A 52 -5.74 -7.33 -11.96
CA GLY A 52 -6.50 -6.44 -12.84
C GLY A 52 -6.15 -6.56 -14.31
N VAL A 53 -5.16 -7.38 -14.66
CA VAL A 53 -4.77 -7.55 -16.05
C VAL A 53 -5.65 -8.64 -16.69
N ASP A 54 -6.29 -8.31 -17.82
CA ASP A 54 -7.17 -9.26 -18.49
C ASP A 54 -6.44 -10.53 -18.89
N TRP A 55 -7.16 -11.64 -18.83
CA TRP A 55 -6.60 -12.97 -19.14
C TRP A 55 -5.93 -13.01 -20.51
N ASP A 56 -6.54 -12.36 -21.49
CA ASP A 56 -6.02 -12.37 -22.85
C ASP A 56 -4.90 -11.39 -23.12
N ASN A 57 -4.64 -10.47 -22.18
CA ASN A 57 -3.60 -9.45 -22.35
C ASN A 57 -2.26 -9.93 -21.83
N ILE A 58 -1.70 -10.92 -22.50
CA ILE A 58 -0.46 -11.58 -22.10
C ILE A 58 0.71 -10.59 -22.11
N ASN A 59 0.73 -9.67 -23.07
CA ASN A 59 1.82 -8.70 -23.18
C ASN A 59 1.87 -7.77 -21.96
N ASN A 60 0.74 -7.25 -21.51
CA ASN A 60 0.70 -6.41 -20.31
C ASN A 60 1.04 -7.21 -19.07
N HIS A 61 0.56 -8.44 -18.98
CA HIS A 61 0.87 -9.27 -17.82
C HIS A 61 2.38 -9.48 -17.68
N THR A 62 3.04 -9.81 -18.77
CA THR A 62 4.49 -10.02 -18.80
C THR A 62 5.23 -8.72 -18.48
N LYS A 63 4.80 -7.60 -19.05
CA LYS A 63 5.42 -6.31 -18.84
C LYS A 63 5.29 -5.88 -17.38
N PHE A 64 4.10 -6.00 -16.80
CA PHE A 64 3.86 -5.60 -15.41
C PHE A 64 4.67 -6.46 -14.46
N LYS A 65 4.69 -7.78 -14.68
CA LYS A 65 5.51 -8.67 -13.85
C LYS A 65 6.99 -8.28 -13.90
N GLY A 66 7.47 -7.96 -15.10
CA GLY A 66 8.87 -7.58 -15.27
C GLY A 66 9.24 -6.31 -14.50
N THR A 67 8.34 -5.32 -14.51
CA THR A 67 8.58 -4.09 -13.75
C THR A 67 8.51 -4.36 -12.25
N LEU A 68 7.53 -5.13 -11.80
CA LEU A 68 7.39 -5.43 -10.38
C LEU A 68 8.59 -6.22 -9.85
N ALA A 69 9.23 -7.00 -10.69
CA ALA A 69 10.42 -7.77 -10.31
C ALA A 69 11.62 -6.87 -9.97
N LEU A 70 11.60 -5.61 -10.41
CA LEU A 70 12.66 -4.66 -10.10
C LEU A 70 12.50 -4.04 -8.70
N ILE A 71 11.38 -4.28 -8.04
CA ILE A 71 11.06 -3.66 -6.77
C ILE A 71 11.27 -4.68 -5.65
N SER A 72 11.90 -4.25 -4.56
CA SER A 72 12.13 -5.15 -3.43
C SER A 72 10.82 -5.58 -2.77
N ASN A 73 10.78 -6.82 -2.33
CA ASN A 73 9.58 -7.40 -1.77
C ASN A 73 9.71 -7.54 -0.25
N LEU A 74 8.66 -7.14 0.49
CA LEU A 74 8.58 -7.33 1.92
C LEU A 74 7.52 -8.38 2.21
N ASN A 75 7.86 -9.36 3.03
CA ASN A 75 6.89 -10.37 3.43
C ASN A 75 5.91 -9.79 4.43
N ILE A 76 4.68 -10.27 4.38
CA ILE A 76 3.66 -9.92 5.35
C ILE A 76 3.74 -10.97 6.47
N ASP A 77 4.15 -10.52 7.64
CA ASP A 77 4.35 -11.43 8.77
C ASP A 77 3.37 -11.15 9.91
N LYS A 78 3.57 -11.87 11.01
CA LYS A 78 2.68 -11.74 12.17
C LYS A 78 2.69 -10.34 12.76
N SER A 79 3.82 -9.65 12.76
CA SER A 79 3.87 -8.29 13.33
C SER A 79 3.01 -7.31 12.54
N ILE A 80 2.95 -7.48 11.22
CA ILE A 80 2.07 -6.68 10.38
C ILE A 80 0.61 -7.02 10.67
N ALA A 81 0.30 -8.32 10.81
CA ALA A 81 -1.05 -8.75 11.14
C ALA A 81 -1.48 -8.22 12.52
N ASP A 82 -0.59 -8.22 13.50
CA ASP A 82 -0.88 -7.68 14.82
C ASP A 82 -1.23 -6.18 14.75
N LYS A 83 -0.45 -5.40 14.00
CA LYS A 83 -0.73 -3.97 13.83
C LYS A 83 -2.07 -3.75 13.12
N ALA A 84 -2.36 -4.52 12.08
CA ALA A 84 -3.62 -4.43 11.36
C ALA A 84 -4.79 -4.75 12.28
N THR A 85 -4.66 -5.80 13.09
CA THR A 85 -5.68 -6.21 14.04
C THR A 85 -5.93 -5.10 15.09
N GLU A 86 -4.87 -4.51 15.59
CA GLU A 86 -4.97 -3.41 16.55
C GLU A 86 -5.78 -2.25 15.97
N LEU A 87 -5.47 -1.86 14.76
CA LEU A 87 -6.15 -0.73 14.12
C LEU A 87 -7.62 -1.04 13.83
N VAL A 88 -7.92 -2.24 13.35
CA VAL A 88 -9.30 -2.63 13.05
C VAL A 88 -10.12 -2.71 14.34
N ARG A 89 -9.56 -3.27 15.40
CA ARG A 89 -10.26 -3.34 16.69
C ARG A 89 -10.53 -1.96 17.27
N PHE A 90 -9.55 -1.07 17.14
CA PHE A 90 -9.71 0.32 17.61
C PHE A 90 -10.80 1.03 16.78
N GLU A 91 -10.79 0.84 15.46
CA GLU A 91 -11.80 1.44 14.60
C GLU A 91 -13.20 0.96 14.97
N LYS A 92 -13.36 -0.34 15.20
CA LYS A 92 -14.67 -0.89 15.55
C LYS A 92 -15.20 -0.30 16.85
N LYS A 93 -14.33 -0.06 17.82
CA LYS A 93 -14.76 0.46 19.10
C LYS A 93 -15.14 1.94 19.03
N TYR A 94 -14.33 2.73 18.32
CA TYR A 94 -14.47 4.19 18.36
C TYR A 94 -15.15 4.79 17.14
N ARG A 95 -15.44 3.99 16.14
CA ARG A 95 -16.06 4.46 14.92
C ARG A 95 -17.13 3.51 14.40
N ALA A 96 -17.90 2.95 15.32
CA ALA A 96 -18.94 1.98 14.97
C ALA A 96 -19.95 2.53 13.97
N SER A 97 -20.15 3.85 13.96
CA SER A 97 -21.12 4.44 13.03
C SER A 97 -20.66 4.43 11.57
N ARG A 98 -19.41 4.04 11.35
CA ARG A 98 -18.95 4.04 9.97
C ARG A 98 -19.15 2.75 9.28
N VAL A 99 -20.05 1.95 9.70
CA VAL A 99 -20.11 0.78 9.26
C VAL A 99 -20.50 0.61 8.01
N GLU A 100 -20.57 0.27 7.26
CA GLU A 100 -21.05 -0.05 6.36
C GLU A 100 -20.77 -0.11 5.17
N GLN A 101 -20.25 -0.05 4.48
CA GLN A 101 -19.67 -0.06 3.20
C GLN A 101 -19.25 -1.44 2.80
N SER A 102 -20.11 -2.38 2.89
CA SER A 102 -19.80 -3.77 2.56
C SER A 102 -19.21 -3.93 1.17
N LYS A 103 -19.54 -3.01 0.23
CA LYS A 103 -19.01 -3.11 -1.11
C LYS A 103 -17.52 -2.94 -1.17
N LYS A 104 -16.90 -2.37 -0.16
CA LYS A 104 -15.48 -2.03 -0.17
C LYS A 104 -14.67 -2.84 0.83
N ILE A 105 -15.22 -3.94 1.31
CA ILE A 105 -14.52 -4.73 2.33
C ILE A 105 -13.15 -5.19 1.86
N ASP A 106 -13.03 -5.70 0.66
CA ASP A 106 -11.75 -6.19 0.17
C ASP A 106 -10.72 -5.07 0.09
N LYS A 107 -11.11 -3.92 -0.47
CA LYS A 107 -10.22 -2.79 -0.54
C LYS A 107 -9.81 -2.32 0.84
N HIS A 108 -10.75 -2.27 1.77
CA HIS A 108 -10.49 -1.85 3.14
C HIS A 108 -9.47 -2.80 3.79
N ASN A 109 -9.64 -4.11 3.62
CA ASN A 109 -8.73 -5.09 4.18
C ASN A 109 -7.33 -5.00 3.57
N PHE A 110 -7.25 -4.79 2.26
CA PHE A 110 -5.95 -4.62 1.62
C PHE A 110 -5.26 -3.35 2.10
N ASP A 111 -6.00 -2.24 2.17
CA ASP A 111 -5.44 -0.95 2.59
C ASP A 111 -4.89 -1.02 4.02
N ILE A 112 -5.59 -1.71 4.94
CA ILE A 112 -5.11 -1.82 6.31
C ILE A 112 -3.82 -2.66 6.37
N MET A 113 -3.70 -3.68 5.52
CA MET A 113 -2.48 -4.48 5.47
C MET A 113 -1.32 -3.66 4.93
N HIS A 114 -1.55 -2.84 3.90
CA HIS A 114 -0.51 -1.97 3.35
C HIS A 114 -0.10 -0.90 4.37
N PHE A 115 -1.06 -0.27 5.00
CA PHE A 115 -0.78 0.74 6.01
C PHE A 115 0.01 0.14 7.17
N SER A 116 -0.40 -1.05 7.63
CA SER A 116 0.29 -1.73 8.74
C SER A 116 1.70 -2.13 8.37
N THR A 117 1.92 -2.57 7.12
CA THR A 117 3.26 -2.87 6.62
C THR A 117 4.15 -1.64 6.71
N ALA A 118 3.64 -0.51 6.25
CA ALA A 118 4.39 0.73 6.28
C ALA A 118 4.73 1.15 7.70
N LYS A 119 3.78 1.03 8.63
CA LYS A 119 4.02 1.43 10.03
C LYS A 119 5.02 0.52 10.73
N VAL A 120 4.91 -0.79 10.53
CA VAL A 120 5.82 -1.74 11.16
C VAL A 120 7.26 -1.54 10.66
N HIS A 121 7.43 -1.24 9.38
CA HIS A 121 8.75 -1.10 8.78
C HIS A 121 9.26 0.35 8.68
N GLY A 122 8.47 1.31 9.16
CA GLY A 122 8.88 2.72 9.11
C GLY A 122 8.96 3.27 7.69
N LEU A 123 8.03 2.87 6.82
CA LEU A 123 8.03 3.29 5.43
C LEU A 123 7.01 4.41 5.18
N LYS A 124 7.29 5.25 4.21
CA LYS A 124 6.28 6.16 3.67
C LYS A 124 5.48 5.39 2.63
N ILE A 125 4.23 5.77 2.42
CA ILE A 125 3.39 5.15 1.40
C ILE A 125 3.23 6.11 0.24
N ALA A 126 3.60 5.66 -0.96
CA ALA A 126 3.34 6.42 -2.18
C ALA A 126 1.91 6.07 -2.64
N SER A 127 0.97 6.90 -2.29
CA SER A 127 -0.42 6.71 -2.62
C SER A 127 -1.15 8.05 -2.58
N ASN A 128 -2.10 8.23 -3.48
CA ASN A 128 -2.99 9.40 -3.47
C ASN A 128 -4.36 8.99 -2.95
N ASP A 129 -4.47 7.85 -2.28
CA ASP A 129 -5.74 7.31 -1.84
C ASP A 129 -6.17 7.96 -0.53
N ALA A 130 -7.38 8.51 -0.50
CA ALA A 130 -7.94 9.12 0.70
C ALA A 130 -8.10 8.11 1.84
N ASP A 131 -8.27 6.82 1.52
CA ASP A 131 -8.41 5.79 2.54
C ASP A 131 -7.12 5.61 3.35
N ILE A 132 -5.96 5.79 2.71
CA ILE A 132 -4.68 5.74 3.43
C ILE A 132 -4.59 6.92 4.41
N GLN A 133 -5.06 8.09 4.01
CA GLN A 133 -5.10 9.26 4.92
C GLN A 133 -6.03 9.02 6.10
N ALA A 134 -7.14 8.34 5.87
CA ALA A 134 -8.06 8.00 6.95
C ALA A 134 -7.41 7.04 7.95
N TRP A 135 -6.63 6.07 7.48
CA TRP A 135 -5.89 5.17 8.36
C TRP A 135 -4.81 5.93 9.14
N GLU A 136 -4.15 6.90 8.51
CA GLU A 136 -3.14 7.71 9.19
C GLU A 136 -3.76 8.49 10.35
N LYS A 137 -4.93 9.07 10.13
CA LYS A 137 -5.64 9.80 11.18
C LYS A 137 -6.04 8.85 12.32
N LEU A 138 -6.56 7.68 11.99
CA LEU A 138 -6.96 6.70 12.99
C LEU A 138 -5.76 6.25 13.82
N HIS A 139 -4.62 6.02 13.17
CA HIS A 139 -3.39 5.62 13.85
C HIS A 139 -2.94 6.71 14.83
N THR A 140 -3.02 7.97 14.43
CA THR A 140 -2.68 9.09 15.31
C THR A 140 -3.58 9.09 16.55
N GLU A 141 -4.87 8.85 16.37
CA GLU A 141 -5.82 8.77 17.47
C GLU A 141 -5.51 7.60 18.41
N LEU A 142 -5.14 6.46 17.84
CA LEU A 142 -4.77 5.29 18.61
C LEU A 142 -3.54 5.58 19.47
N ILE A 143 -2.50 6.15 18.91
CA ILE A 143 -1.28 6.48 19.64
C ILE A 143 -1.60 7.47 20.76
N ALA A 144 -2.42 8.49 20.49
CA ALA A 144 -2.81 9.46 21.52
C ALA A 144 -3.55 8.78 22.67
N SER A 145 -4.42 7.81 22.37
CA SER A 145 -5.17 7.11 23.40
C SER A 145 -4.27 6.25 24.29
N GLN A 146 -3.17 5.74 23.73
CA GLN A 146 -2.23 4.90 24.47
C GLN A 146 -1.24 5.72 25.31
N ALA A 147 -1.10 7.00 25.03
CA ALA A 147 -0.17 7.86 25.75
C ALA A 147 -0.70 8.26 27.14
N ASN A 148 -1.96 8.03 27.41
CA ASN A 148 -2.55 8.29 28.73
C ASN A 148 -2.58 7.01 29.57
#